data_3f430f240b357d1f7ccf5625e81dcfac
#
_entry.id   3f430f240b357d1f7ccf5625e81dcfac
#
_cell.length_a   1.000
_cell.length_b   1.000
_cell.length_c   1.000
_cell.angle_alpha   90.00
_cell.angle_beta   90.00
_cell.angle_gamma   90.00
#
_symmetry.space_group_name_H-M   'P 1'
#
loop_
_entity.id
_entity.type
_entity.pdbx_description
1 polymer ?
#
loop_
_entity_poly.entity_id
_entity_poly.type
_entity_poly.pdbx_seq_one_letter_code
_entity_poly.pdbx_strand_id
1 'polypeptide(L)'
;MSQSKILRTINSHVTRYLIDTQIFIWFVEGDERIAGNIKSLLSNDRNKVFYSAASAWEMAIKVSIKKLKLGEPLADIVNRHCPSDFDLLPIRLSDVLSVEKLPMHHRDPFDRLLVAQAKNEDLEIISTDKIFDAYGVRRVG
;
A
#
# COMPACT_ATOMS: atom_id res chain seq x y z
N MET A 1 5.66 0.71 -28.13
CA MET A 1 4.98 1.04 -26.86
C MET A 1 4.16 -0.15 -26.41
N SER A 2 4.26 -0.53 -25.15
CA SER A 2 3.47 -1.64 -24.62
C SER A 2 1.98 -1.27 -24.52
N GLN A 3 1.11 -2.28 -24.59
CA GLN A 3 -0.33 -2.06 -24.48
C GLN A 3 -0.72 -1.43 -23.14
N SER A 4 -0.03 -1.77 -22.05
CA SER A 4 -0.29 -1.18 -20.74
C SER A 4 0.01 0.32 -20.68
N LYS A 5 1.03 0.79 -21.41
CA LYS A 5 1.34 2.22 -21.52
C LYS A 5 0.27 2.98 -22.31
N ILE A 6 -0.25 2.36 -23.36
CA ILE A 6 -1.33 2.93 -24.15
C ILE A 6 -2.58 3.08 -23.28
N LEU A 7 -2.96 2.05 -22.54
CA LEU A 7 -4.11 2.09 -21.64
C LEU A 7 -3.95 3.15 -20.55
N ARG A 8 -2.76 3.30 -19.97
CA ARG A 8 -2.49 4.34 -18.97
C ARG A 8 -2.65 5.74 -19.55
N THR A 9 -2.21 5.95 -20.77
CA THR A 9 -2.35 7.24 -21.44
C THR A 9 -3.82 7.57 -21.71
N ILE A 10 -4.61 6.60 -22.16
CA ILE A 10 -6.04 6.74 -22.41
C ILE A 10 -6.80 7.01 -21.12
N ASN A 11 -6.43 6.31 -20.03
CA ASN A 11 -7.06 6.42 -18.71
C ASN A 11 -6.22 7.28 -17.77
N SER A 12 -5.67 8.40 -18.25
CA SER A 12 -4.75 9.26 -17.49
C SER A 12 -5.37 9.84 -16.20
N HIS A 13 -6.71 9.87 -16.11
CA HIS A 13 -7.44 10.30 -14.92
C HIS A 13 -7.53 9.20 -13.84
N VAL A 14 -7.16 7.94 -14.16
CA VAL A 14 -7.17 6.82 -13.23
C VAL A 14 -5.76 6.67 -12.65
N THR A 15 -5.64 6.93 -11.36
CA THR A 15 -4.37 6.73 -10.66
C THR A 15 -4.43 5.46 -9.83
N ARG A 16 -3.33 4.76 -9.77
CA ARG A 16 -3.17 3.50 -9.05
C ARG A 16 -2.27 3.72 -7.85
N TYR A 17 -2.72 3.28 -6.70
CA TYR A 17 -2.05 3.53 -5.41
C TYR A 17 -1.79 2.24 -4.67
N LEU A 18 -0.77 2.28 -3.82
CA LEU A 18 -0.48 1.26 -2.83
C LEU A 18 -0.59 1.90 -1.45
N ILE A 19 -1.52 1.43 -0.64
CA ILE A 19 -1.72 1.96 0.72
C ILE A 19 -0.69 1.36 1.67
N ASP A 20 -0.05 2.20 2.50
CA ASP A 20 0.84 1.66 3.52
C ASP A 20 0.06 1.06 4.69
N THR A 21 0.74 0.27 5.50
CA THR A 21 0.11 -0.47 6.59
C THR A 21 -0.56 0.46 7.60
N GLN A 22 0.08 1.57 7.98
CA GLN A 22 -0.46 2.48 8.99
C GLN A 22 -1.73 3.18 8.51
N ILE A 23 -1.75 3.62 7.25
CA ILE A 23 -2.95 4.27 6.69
C ILE A 23 -4.10 3.26 6.60
N PHE A 24 -3.81 2.01 6.23
CA PHE A 24 -4.82 0.96 6.20
C PHE A 24 -5.41 0.75 7.61
N ILE A 25 -4.57 0.66 8.63
CA ILE A 25 -5.02 0.49 10.02
C ILE A 25 -5.92 1.66 10.42
N TRP A 26 -5.51 2.89 10.16
CA TRP A 26 -6.34 4.06 10.47
C TRP A 26 -7.67 4.04 9.72
N PHE A 27 -7.65 3.61 8.47
CA PHE A 27 -8.87 3.50 7.66
C PHE A 27 -9.86 2.52 8.29
N VAL A 28 -9.40 1.31 8.65
CA VAL A 28 -10.30 0.30 9.22
C VAL A 28 -10.78 0.65 10.61
N GLU A 29 -10.01 1.43 11.36
CA GLU A 29 -10.40 1.91 12.69
C GLU A 29 -11.28 3.17 12.64
N GLY A 30 -11.47 3.77 11.48
CA GLY A 30 -12.16 5.05 11.35
C GLY A 30 -11.44 6.19 12.06
N ASP A 31 -10.10 6.14 12.06
CA ASP A 31 -9.26 7.11 12.79
C ASP A 31 -9.22 8.46 12.08
N GLU A 32 -9.44 9.53 12.84
CA GLU A 32 -9.45 10.89 12.33
C GLU A 32 -8.07 11.42 11.92
N ARG A 33 -6.99 10.69 12.25
CA ARG A 33 -5.63 11.05 11.81
C ARG A 33 -5.46 10.97 10.30
N ILE A 34 -6.36 10.27 9.60
CA ILE A 34 -6.36 10.30 8.13
C ILE A 34 -6.71 11.70 7.65
N ALA A 35 -5.77 12.34 6.94
CA ALA A 35 -6.00 13.67 6.37
C ALA A 35 -7.13 13.67 5.35
N GLY A 36 -7.80 14.83 5.21
CA GLY A 36 -8.94 14.97 4.30
C GLY A 36 -8.63 14.63 2.84
N ASN A 37 -7.41 14.95 2.37
CA ASN A 37 -6.99 14.61 1.01
C ASN A 37 -6.89 13.09 0.80
N ILE A 38 -6.45 12.34 1.80
CA ILE A 38 -6.40 10.87 1.75
C ILE A 38 -7.82 10.31 1.78
N LYS A 39 -8.70 10.84 2.65
CA LYS A 39 -10.11 10.42 2.69
C LYS A 39 -10.78 10.58 1.34
N SER A 40 -10.58 11.73 0.70
CA SER A 40 -11.16 12.02 -0.61
C SER A 40 -10.64 11.06 -1.67
N LEU A 41 -9.34 10.75 -1.63
CA LEU A 41 -8.72 9.82 -2.55
C LEU A 41 -9.30 8.40 -2.40
N LEU A 42 -9.44 7.93 -1.15
CA LEU A 42 -9.97 6.59 -0.86
C LEU A 42 -11.46 6.49 -1.19
N SER A 43 -12.21 7.59 -1.14
CA SER A 43 -13.64 7.63 -1.46
C SER A 43 -13.94 7.72 -2.94
N ASN A 44 -12.93 8.00 -3.77
CA ASN A 44 -13.11 8.18 -5.21
C ASN A 44 -13.01 6.83 -5.93
N ASP A 45 -14.14 6.34 -6.44
CA ASP A 45 -14.23 5.05 -7.13
C ASP A 45 -13.37 4.94 -8.39
N ARG A 46 -12.92 6.08 -8.93
CA ARG A 46 -12.01 6.09 -10.09
C ARG A 46 -10.59 5.71 -9.72
N ASN A 47 -10.22 5.87 -8.46
CA ASN A 47 -8.90 5.49 -8.00
C ASN A 47 -8.85 4.00 -7.72
N LYS A 48 -7.75 3.37 -8.10
CA LYS A 48 -7.49 1.99 -7.79
C LYS A 48 -6.47 1.92 -6.68
N VAL A 49 -6.86 1.36 -5.54
CA VAL A 49 -6.01 1.28 -4.35
C VAL A 49 -5.74 -0.18 -4.03
N PHE A 50 -4.46 -0.51 -3.93
CA PHE A 50 -4.01 -1.86 -3.59
C PHE A 50 -3.61 -1.93 -2.11
N TYR A 51 -3.93 -3.06 -1.51
CA TYR A 51 -3.45 -3.48 -0.19
C TYR A 51 -2.54 -4.67 -0.38
N SER A 52 -1.28 -4.54 0.06
CA SER A 52 -0.27 -5.56 -0.17
C SER A 52 -0.37 -6.70 0.83
N ALA A 53 -0.12 -7.92 0.35
CA ALA A 53 0.11 -9.08 1.22
C ALA A 53 1.26 -8.82 2.20
N ALA A 54 2.22 -7.97 1.87
CA ALA A 54 3.29 -7.55 2.78
C ALA A 54 2.74 -6.81 4.01
N SER A 55 1.74 -5.95 3.81
CA SER A 55 1.09 -5.24 4.92
C SER A 55 0.27 -6.20 5.79
N ALA A 56 -0.42 -7.15 5.17
CA ALA A 56 -1.14 -8.19 5.92
C ALA A 56 -0.17 -9.03 6.75
N TRP A 57 0.97 -9.38 6.20
CA TRP A 57 2.02 -10.12 6.89
C TRP A 57 2.57 -9.33 8.07
N GLU A 58 2.89 -8.06 7.88
CA GLU A 58 3.32 -7.16 8.96
C GLU A 58 2.30 -7.12 10.10
N MET A 59 1.02 -6.93 9.75
CA MET A 59 -0.05 -6.88 10.75
C MET A 59 -0.18 -8.21 11.49
N ALA A 60 -0.12 -9.34 10.78
CA ALA A 60 -0.19 -10.67 11.38
C ALA A 60 0.93 -10.90 12.40
N ILE A 61 2.16 -10.50 12.07
CA ILE A 61 3.29 -10.60 12.98
C ILE A 61 3.05 -9.73 14.22
N LYS A 62 2.67 -8.46 14.02
CA LYS A 62 2.47 -7.52 15.13
C LYS A 62 1.33 -7.94 16.06
N VAL A 63 0.27 -8.53 15.52
CA VAL A 63 -0.80 -9.11 16.34
C VAL A 63 -0.28 -10.29 17.15
N SER A 64 0.49 -11.18 16.53
CA SER A 64 1.01 -12.39 17.20
C SER A 64 1.97 -12.07 18.34
N ILE A 65 2.71 -10.97 18.26
CA ILE A 65 3.64 -10.54 19.32
C ILE A 65 3.05 -9.43 20.20
N LYS A 66 1.76 -9.20 20.10
CA LYS A 66 0.99 -8.24 20.93
C LYS A 66 1.44 -6.78 20.78
N LYS A 67 2.01 -6.41 19.64
CA LYS A 67 2.35 -5.02 19.30
C LYS A 67 1.25 -4.30 18.55
N LEU A 68 0.26 -5.03 18.06
CA LEU A 68 -0.93 -4.48 17.40
C LEU A 68 -2.15 -5.18 17.97
N LYS A 69 -3.14 -4.39 18.39
CA LYS A 69 -4.40 -4.92 18.89
C LYS A 69 -5.52 -4.56 17.92
N LEU A 70 -6.13 -5.60 17.36
CA LEU A 70 -7.31 -5.46 16.51
C LEU A 70 -8.55 -5.91 17.30
N GLY A 71 -9.71 -5.31 17.00
CA GLY A 71 -10.96 -5.68 17.66
C GLY A 71 -11.56 -6.99 17.16
N GLU A 72 -10.97 -7.58 16.11
CA GLU A 72 -11.46 -8.79 15.46
C GLU A 72 -10.30 -9.49 14.76
N PRO A 73 -10.48 -10.76 14.32
CA PRO A 73 -9.43 -11.46 13.58
C PRO A 73 -9.03 -10.71 12.31
N LEU A 74 -7.72 -10.71 12.02
CA LEU A 74 -7.18 -10.04 10.83
C LEU A 74 -7.84 -10.55 9.54
N ALA A 75 -8.11 -11.86 9.46
CA ALA A 75 -8.77 -12.44 8.28
C ALA A 75 -10.12 -11.78 8.00
N ASP A 76 -10.90 -11.49 9.05
CA ASP A 76 -12.22 -10.86 8.89
C ASP A 76 -12.08 -9.43 8.37
N ILE A 77 -11.07 -8.69 8.86
CA ILE A 77 -10.80 -7.33 8.39
C ILE A 77 -10.41 -7.34 6.91
N VAL A 78 -9.46 -8.19 6.54
CA VAL A 78 -8.97 -8.27 5.16
C VAL A 78 -10.10 -8.70 4.22
N ASN A 79 -10.87 -9.71 4.59
CA ASN A 79 -11.97 -10.20 3.76
C ASN A 79 -13.10 -9.18 3.59
N ARG A 80 -13.31 -8.33 4.59
CA ARG A 80 -14.32 -7.26 4.50
C ARG A 80 -13.91 -6.18 3.51
N HIS A 81 -12.63 -5.83 3.46
CA HIS A 81 -12.13 -4.69 2.69
C HIS A 81 -11.51 -5.08 1.35
N CYS A 82 -11.21 -6.35 1.14
CA CYS A 82 -10.67 -6.85 -0.13
C CYS A 82 -11.62 -7.89 -0.73
N PRO A 83 -12.12 -7.72 -1.95
CA PRO A 83 -11.80 -6.67 -2.92
C PRO A 83 -12.71 -5.43 -2.89
N SER A 84 -13.61 -5.29 -1.92
CA SER A 84 -14.62 -4.24 -1.93
C SER A 84 -14.02 -2.82 -1.91
N ASP A 85 -13.06 -2.55 -1.03
CA ASP A 85 -12.41 -1.23 -0.92
C ASP A 85 -11.03 -1.22 -1.55
N PHE A 86 -10.30 -2.33 -1.46
CA PHE A 86 -8.93 -2.45 -1.93
C PHE A 86 -8.76 -3.71 -2.76
N ASP A 87 -7.89 -3.63 -3.78
CA ASP A 87 -7.44 -4.82 -4.49
C ASP A 87 -6.24 -5.41 -3.76
N LEU A 88 -6.22 -6.71 -3.58
CA LEU A 88 -5.09 -7.39 -2.95
C LEU A 88 -3.90 -7.43 -3.92
N LEU A 89 -2.74 -6.98 -3.45
CA LEU A 89 -1.50 -7.06 -4.21
C LEU A 89 -0.64 -8.19 -3.65
N PRO A 90 -0.49 -9.29 -4.39
CA PRO A 90 0.34 -10.39 -3.94
C PRO A 90 1.83 -10.02 -4.01
N ILE A 91 2.64 -10.65 -3.17
CA ILE A 91 4.09 -10.52 -3.23
C ILE A 91 4.61 -11.48 -4.30
N ARG A 92 5.34 -10.95 -5.28
CA ARG A 92 5.97 -11.74 -6.32
C ARG A 92 7.45 -11.96 -5.99
N LEU A 93 8.03 -13.02 -6.54
CA LEU A 93 9.46 -13.27 -6.38
C LEU A 93 10.28 -12.07 -6.87
N SER A 94 9.87 -11.44 -7.99
CA SER A 94 10.53 -10.24 -8.50
C SER A 94 10.55 -9.09 -7.50
N ASP A 95 9.51 -8.94 -6.71
CA ASP A 95 9.45 -7.90 -5.66
C ASP A 95 10.50 -8.19 -4.57
N VAL A 96 10.56 -9.43 -4.13
CA VAL A 96 11.52 -9.86 -3.09
C VAL A 96 12.96 -9.65 -3.58
N LEU A 97 13.25 -10.07 -4.79
CA LEU A 97 14.59 -9.93 -5.37
C LEU A 97 14.98 -8.46 -5.59
N SER A 98 14.01 -7.61 -5.89
CA SER A 98 14.25 -6.16 -6.06
C SER A 98 14.71 -5.49 -4.77
N VAL A 99 14.31 -6.01 -3.61
CA VAL A 99 14.70 -5.43 -2.31
C VAL A 99 16.21 -5.41 -2.13
N GLU A 100 16.94 -6.42 -2.64
CA GLU A 100 18.40 -6.47 -2.56
C GLU A 100 19.06 -5.21 -3.15
N LYS A 101 18.48 -4.67 -4.21
CA LYS A 101 19.05 -3.55 -4.96
C LYS A 101 18.61 -2.18 -4.44
N LEU A 102 17.69 -2.12 -3.50
CA LEU A 102 17.24 -0.84 -2.93
C LEU A 102 18.33 -0.23 -2.07
N PRO A 103 18.56 1.09 -2.16
CA PRO A 103 19.45 1.76 -1.22
C PRO A 103 18.92 1.67 0.20
N MET A 104 19.79 1.73 1.18
CA MET A 104 19.43 1.53 2.59
C MET A 104 19.01 2.85 3.25
N HIS A 105 17.91 3.43 2.80
CA HIS A 105 17.31 4.61 3.42
C HIS A 105 16.41 4.25 4.61
N HIS A 106 15.86 3.06 4.61
CA HIS A 106 14.95 2.56 5.63
C HIS A 106 15.33 1.12 5.99
N ARG A 107 15.22 0.76 7.27
CA ARG A 107 15.56 -0.60 7.73
C ARG A 107 14.35 -1.52 7.79
N ASP A 108 13.14 -0.96 7.82
CA ASP A 108 11.92 -1.76 7.92
C ASP A 108 11.75 -2.62 6.66
N PRO A 109 11.78 -3.95 6.80
CA PRO A 109 11.70 -4.84 5.64
C PRO A 109 10.35 -4.78 4.94
N PHE A 110 9.27 -4.52 5.67
CA PHE A 110 7.94 -4.43 5.09
C PHE A 110 7.81 -3.19 4.22
N ASP A 111 8.27 -2.04 4.70
CA ASP A 111 8.25 -0.80 3.93
C ASP A 111 9.16 -0.90 2.71
N ARG A 112 10.31 -1.54 2.82
CA ARG A 112 11.19 -1.78 1.68
C ARG A 112 10.52 -2.65 0.63
N LEU A 113 9.76 -3.65 1.06
CA LEU A 113 9.00 -4.51 0.13
C LEU A 113 7.87 -3.72 -0.55
N LEU A 114 7.20 -2.83 0.16
CA LEU A 114 6.21 -1.94 -0.45
C LEU A 114 6.84 -1.03 -1.50
N VAL A 115 8.05 -0.52 -1.24
CA VAL A 115 8.80 0.28 -2.24
C VAL A 115 9.07 -0.55 -3.50
N ALA A 116 9.53 -1.78 -3.33
CA ALA A 116 9.80 -2.68 -4.46
C ALA A 116 8.54 -2.92 -5.28
N GLN A 117 7.42 -3.19 -4.62
CA GLN A 117 6.14 -3.39 -5.29
C GLN A 117 5.66 -2.13 -6.02
N ALA A 118 5.77 -0.97 -5.38
CA ALA A 118 5.37 0.29 -5.99
C ALA A 118 6.18 0.58 -7.26
N LYS A 119 7.48 0.32 -7.23
CA LYS A 119 8.33 0.50 -8.41
C LYS A 119 8.01 -0.50 -9.52
N ASN A 120 7.83 -1.77 -9.16
CA ASN A 120 7.58 -2.81 -10.15
C ASN A 120 6.21 -2.67 -10.81
N GLU A 121 5.21 -2.19 -10.06
CA GLU A 121 3.82 -2.05 -10.56
C GLU A 121 3.47 -0.61 -10.94
N ASP A 122 4.42 0.33 -10.82
CA ASP A 122 4.21 1.75 -11.10
C ASP A 122 3.03 2.33 -10.29
N LEU A 123 3.10 2.17 -8.97
CA LEU A 123 2.09 2.66 -8.04
C LEU A 123 2.62 3.85 -7.25
N GLU A 124 1.72 4.76 -6.91
CA GLU A 124 2.01 5.79 -5.91
C GLU A 124 1.70 5.24 -4.53
N ILE A 125 2.51 5.60 -3.52
CA ILE A 125 2.29 5.13 -2.15
C ILE A 125 1.46 6.15 -1.39
N ILE A 126 0.40 5.67 -0.73
CA ILE A 126 -0.38 6.48 0.22
C ILE A 126 0.23 6.27 1.60
N SER A 127 0.91 7.30 2.12
CA SER A 127 1.60 7.25 3.41
C SER A 127 1.90 8.66 3.90
N THR A 128 1.94 8.84 5.21
CA THR A 128 2.44 10.06 5.84
C THR A 128 3.93 9.99 6.13
N ASP A 129 4.56 8.85 5.92
CA ASP A 129 5.98 8.64 6.20
C ASP A 129 6.84 9.12 5.03
N LYS A 130 7.55 10.21 5.24
CA LYS A 130 8.38 10.86 4.21
C LYS A 130 9.59 10.04 3.78
N ILE A 131 9.93 8.96 4.51
CA ILE A 131 11.07 8.11 4.16
C ILE A 131 10.90 7.49 2.76
N PHE A 132 9.66 7.27 2.33
CA PHE A 132 9.39 6.75 0.99
C PHE A 132 9.89 7.66 -0.12
N ASP A 133 9.94 8.97 0.13
CA ASP A 133 10.41 9.95 -0.87
C ASP A 133 11.87 9.70 -1.27
N ALA A 134 12.68 9.18 -0.33
CA ALA A 134 14.10 8.90 -0.56
C ALA A 134 14.32 7.79 -1.61
N TYR A 135 13.31 6.95 -1.84
CA TYR A 135 13.39 5.86 -2.82
C TYR A 135 12.95 6.25 -4.23
N GLY A 136 12.53 7.49 -4.43
CA GLY A 136 12.08 7.95 -5.74
C GLY A 136 10.68 7.48 -6.12
N VAL A 137 9.92 6.90 -5.20
CA VAL A 137 8.51 6.60 -5.42
C VAL A 137 7.68 7.85 -5.14
N ARG A 138 6.56 8.00 -5.86
CA ARG A 138 5.63 9.08 -5.58
C ARG A 138 4.82 8.74 -4.34
N ARG A 139 4.63 9.73 -3.50
CA ARG A 139 3.91 9.56 -2.24
C ARG A 139 2.81 10.60 -2.11
N VAL A 140 1.65 10.17 -1.63
CA VAL A 140 0.50 11.02 -1.29
C VAL A 140 0.23 10.89 0.21
N GLY A 141 0.10 12.03 0.87
CA GLY A 141 -0.19 12.01 2.30
C GLY A 141 0.57 13.00 3.14
#